data_7ebfa7728f69e575001a3dce7e2d8734
#
_entry.id   7ebfa7728f69e575001a3dce7e2d8734
#
_cell.length_a   1.000
_cell.length_b   1.000
_cell.length_c   1.000
_cell.angle_alpha   90.00
_cell.angle_beta   90.00
_cell.angle_gamma   90.00
#
_symmetry.space_group_name_H-M   'P 1'
#
loop_
_entity.id
_entity.type
_entity.pdbx_description
1 polymer ?
#
loop_
_entity_poly.entity_id
_entity_poly.type
_entity_poly.pdbx_seq_one_letter_code
_entity_poly.pdbx_strand_id
1 'polypeptide(L)'
;MPLDEIKNFVVVSDRLGTAGQPSEAQLRDVAAAGFDVVVNLGLLDPRYCLPDEAASAASLGLTYHHIPVDFNAPQADDLRRFFDVMDGARDQRVFVHCAANYRVSSFVALYGEARFGWSPDQGDAHIRRIWEPNETWVRFIADARRRETAGA
;
A
#
# COMPACT_ATOMS: atom_id res chain seq x y z
N MET A 1 -7.09 5.27 -18.61
CA MET A 1 -6.33 6.28 -17.85
C MET A 1 -4.89 5.82 -17.73
N PRO A 2 -3.92 6.75 -17.73
CA PRO A 2 -2.50 6.35 -17.60
C PRO A 2 -2.19 5.51 -16.38
N LEU A 3 -2.91 5.73 -15.27
CA LEU A 3 -2.68 4.96 -14.04
C LEU A 3 -3.04 3.48 -14.17
N ASP A 4 -3.98 3.14 -15.05
CA ASP A 4 -4.39 1.75 -15.26
C ASP A 4 -3.26 0.89 -15.83
N GLU A 5 -2.22 1.51 -16.37
CA GLU A 5 -1.06 0.81 -16.92
C GLU A 5 -0.03 0.45 -15.84
N ILE A 6 -0.14 1.01 -14.64
CA ILE A 6 0.72 0.63 -13.53
C ILE A 6 0.34 -0.79 -13.10
N LYS A 7 1.35 -1.62 -12.85
CA LYS A 7 1.13 -3.03 -12.52
C LYS A 7 0.16 -3.18 -11.36
N ASN A 8 -0.87 -3.99 -11.56
CA ASN A 8 -1.89 -4.33 -10.55
C ASN A 8 -2.53 -3.10 -9.90
N PHE A 9 -2.77 -2.05 -10.68
CA PHE A 9 -3.41 -0.84 -10.19
C PHE A 9 -4.86 -1.12 -9.80
N VAL A 10 -5.23 -0.73 -8.57
CA VAL A 10 -6.59 -0.86 -8.05
C VAL A 10 -6.97 0.40 -7.29
N VAL A 11 -8.10 1.00 -7.65
CA VAL A 11 -8.68 2.11 -6.90
C VAL A 11 -9.49 1.55 -5.74
N VAL A 12 -9.23 2.02 -4.54
CA VAL A 12 -9.98 1.63 -3.34
C VAL A 12 -11.08 2.64 -3.05
N SER A 13 -10.76 3.93 -3.18
CA SER A 13 -11.72 5.03 -2.96
C SER A 13 -11.22 6.27 -3.72
N ASP A 14 -11.99 7.36 -3.64
CA ASP A 14 -11.57 8.63 -4.23
C ASP A 14 -10.23 9.13 -3.68
N ARG A 15 -9.86 8.70 -2.50
CA ARG A 15 -8.64 9.16 -1.82
C ARG A 15 -7.56 8.10 -1.71
N LEU A 16 -7.79 6.89 -2.20
CA LEU A 16 -6.83 5.80 -2.05
C LEU A 16 -6.70 4.98 -3.32
N GLY A 17 -5.53 5.07 -3.93
CA GLY A 17 -5.14 4.23 -5.06
C GLY A 17 -4.00 3.31 -4.63
N THR A 18 -3.91 2.14 -5.23
CA THR A 18 -2.90 1.13 -4.91
C THR A 18 -2.35 0.51 -6.17
N ALA A 19 -1.10 0.05 -6.12
CA ALA A 19 -0.47 -0.57 -7.29
C ALA A 19 0.81 -1.31 -6.93
N GLY A 20 1.43 -1.93 -7.93
CA GLY A 20 2.82 -2.32 -7.90
C GLY A 20 3.71 -1.12 -8.17
N GLN A 21 4.98 -1.36 -8.47
CA GLN A 21 5.98 -0.30 -8.63
C GLN A 21 5.69 0.55 -9.88
N PRO A 22 5.47 1.87 -9.72
CA PRO A 22 5.39 2.77 -10.86
C PRO A 22 6.78 3.08 -11.41
N SER A 23 6.86 3.30 -12.73
CA SER A 23 8.04 3.87 -13.36
C SER A 23 8.13 5.36 -13.03
N GLU A 24 9.24 6.01 -13.42
CA GLU A 24 9.38 7.47 -13.27
C GLU A 24 8.25 8.20 -14.00
N ALA A 25 7.93 7.78 -15.24
CA ALA A 25 6.83 8.38 -16.00
C ALA A 25 5.48 8.16 -15.31
N GLN A 26 5.25 6.96 -14.78
CA GLN A 26 4.02 6.65 -14.08
C GLN A 26 3.90 7.42 -12.76
N LEU A 27 5.01 7.67 -12.07
CA LEU A 27 4.99 8.49 -10.87
C LEU A 27 4.58 9.93 -11.19
N ARG A 28 5.01 10.45 -12.36
CA ARG A 28 4.53 11.75 -12.84
C ARG A 28 3.02 11.72 -13.09
N ASP A 29 2.51 10.63 -13.64
CA ASP A 29 1.06 10.47 -13.85
C ASP A 29 0.29 10.44 -12.53
N VAL A 30 0.85 9.82 -11.49
CA VAL A 30 0.28 9.81 -10.13
C VAL A 30 0.14 11.25 -9.62
N ALA A 31 1.20 12.05 -9.74
CA ALA A 31 1.16 13.45 -9.32
C ALA A 31 0.13 14.25 -10.14
N ALA A 32 0.12 14.04 -11.46
CA ALA A 32 -0.80 14.73 -12.36
C ALA A 32 -2.26 14.37 -12.09
N ALA A 33 -2.52 13.18 -11.58
CA ALA A 33 -3.87 12.73 -11.23
C ALA A 33 -4.39 13.33 -9.92
N GLY A 34 -3.57 14.11 -9.22
CA GLY A 34 -3.98 14.82 -8.01
C GLY A 34 -3.71 14.10 -6.71
N PHE A 35 -2.88 13.06 -6.73
CA PHE A 35 -2.42 12.44 -5.48
C PHE A 35 -1.46 13.36 -4.75
N ASP A 36 -1.51 13.33 -3.43
CA ASP A 36 -0.71 14.20 -2.56
C ASP A 36 0.44 13.44 -1.89
N VAL A 37 0.22 12.15 -1.63
CA VAL A 37 1.10 11.33 -0.81
C VAL A 37 1.38 10.02 -1.53
N VAL A 38 2.63 9.58 -1.49
CA VAL A 38 3.04 8.25 -1.95
C VAL A 38 3.59 7.48 -0.76
N VAL A 39 3.08 6.26 -0.56
CA VAL A 39 3.60 5.33 0.45
C VAL A 39 4.16 4.11 -0.27
N ASN A 40 5.44 3.85 -0.06
CA ASN A 40 6.13 2.72 -0.68
C ASN A 40 6.40 1.65 0.38
N LEU A 41 5.78 0.48 0.21
CA LEU A 41 5.99 -0.68 1.10
C LEU A 41 7.06 -1.64 0.54
N GLY A 42 7.64 -1.32 -0.61
CA GLY A 42 8.65 -2.16 -1.24
C GLY A 42 10.04 -2.00 -0.62
N LEU A 43 10.92 -2.94 -0.92
CA LEU A 43 12.32 -2.83 -0.56
C LEU A 43 13.07 -2.03 -1.62
N LEU A 44 14.27 -1.57 -1.30
CA LEU A 44 15.15 -0.94 -2.30
C LEU A 44 15.86 -2.03 -3.09
N ASP A 45 15.08 -2.75 -3.90
CA ASP A 45 15.56 -3.86 -4.71
C ASP A 45 15.72 -3.37 -6.15
N PRO A 46 16.96 -3.37 -6.71
CA PRO A 46 17.19 -2.84 -8.06
C PRO A 46 16.39 -3.54 -9.17
N ARG A 47 15.87 -4.74 -8.89
CA ARG A 47 15.05 -5.45 -9.87
C ARG A 47 13.73 -4.74 -10.16
N TYR A 48 13.24 -3.88 -9.25
CA TYR A 48 11.98 -3.17 -9.47
C TYR A 48 11.97 -1.73 -8.95
N CYS A 49 12.77 -1.38 -7.95
CA CYS A 49 12.70 -0.04 -7.36
C CYS A 49 13.29 1.03 -8.30
N LEU A 50 12.86 2.27 -8.09
CA LEU A 50 13.48 3.41 -8.77
C LEU A 50 14.83 3.74 -8.14
N PRO A 51 15.77 4.35 -8.88
CA PRO A 51 17.08 4.70 -8.33
C PRO A 51 17.01 5.59 -7.09
N ASP A 52 16.07 6.57 -7.07
CA ASP A 52 15.88 7.47 -5.93
C ASP A 52 14.44 8.00 -5.95
N GLU A 53 13.52 7.15 -5.50
CA GLU A 53 12.10 7.50 -5.54
C GLU A 53 11.77 8.68 -4.63
N ALA A 54 12.46 8.81 -3.51
CA ALA A 54 12.24 9.93 -2.60
C ALA A 54 12.51 11.27 -3.29
N ALA A 55 13.61 11.35 -4.05
CA ALA A 55 13.94 12.56 -4.81
C ALA A 55 12.95 12.80 -5.95
N SER A 56 12.54 11.73 -6.64
CA SER A 56 11.56 11.83 -7.71
C SER A 56 10.22 12.35 -7.19
N ALA A 57 9.74 11.81 -6.07
CA ALA A 57 8.51 12.25 -5.44
C ALA A 57 8.60 13.71 -4.99
N ALA A 58 9.70 14.10 -4.35
CA ALA A 58 9.90 15.47 -3.89
C ALA A 58 9.86 16.45 -5.04
N SER A 59 10.47 16.12 -6.17
CA SER A 59 10.49 16.99 -7.36
C SER A 59 9.09 17.18 -7.95
N LEU A 60 8.17 16.27 -7.67
CA LEU A 60 6.79 16.31 -8.14
C LEU A 60 5.83 16.93 -7.12
N GLY A 61 6.34 17.37 -5.97
CA GLY A 61 5.51 17.93 -4.91
C GLY A 61 4.75 16.89 -4.10
N LEU A 62 5.12 15.62 -4.20
CA LEU A 62 4.49 14.54 -3.46
C LEU A 62 5.17 14.37 -2.09
N THR A 63 4.37 14.16 -1.05
CA THR A 63 4.90 13.69 0.24
C THR A 63 5.21 12.20 0.11
N TYR A 64 6.38 11.78 0.54
CA TYR A 64 6.82 10.40 0.34
C TYR A 64 7.13 9.73 1.68
N HIS A 65 6.55 8.54 1.87
CA HIS A 65 6.83 7.69 3.03
C HIS A 65 7.32 6.33 2.53
N HIS A 66 8.44 5.87 3.07
CA HIS A 66 8.96 4.55 2.76
C HIS A 66 8.91 3.68 4.01
N ILE A 67 8.12 2.61 3.94
CA ILE A 67 8.02 1.62 5.01
C ILE A 67 8.42 0.29 4.38
N PRO A 68 9.73 -0.06 4.41
CA PRO A 68 10.18 -1.28 3.75
C PRO A 68 9.64 -2.51 4.47
N VAL A 69 8.83 -3.30 3.77
CA VAL A 69 8.24 -4.53 4.28
C VAL A 69 8.89 -5.71 3.59
N ASP A 70 9.54 -6.58 4.36
CA ASP A 70 10.11 -7.81 3.82
C ASP A 70 8.96 -8.76 3.46
N PHE A 71 8.87 -9.11 2.19
CA PHE A 71 7.80 -9.98 1.69
C PHE A 71 7.80 -11.35 2.40
N ASN A 72 8.99 -11.82 2.78
CA ASN A 72 9.14 -13.14 3.43
C ASN A 72 8.99 -13.08 4.94
N ALA A 73 8.97 -11.89 5.53
CA ALA A 73 8.91 -11.71 6.98
C ALA A 73 8.25 -10.37 7.36
N PRO A 74 6.95 -10.17 7.00
CA PRO A 74 6.25 -8.95 7.38
C PRO A 74 6.15 -8.83 8.90
N GLN A 75 6.28 -7.61 9.43
CA GLN A 75 6.32 -7.35 10.86
C GLN A 75 5.11 -6.54 11.32
N ALA A 76 4.65 -6.81 12.54
CA ALA A 76 3.56 -6.03 13.14
C ALA A 76 3.92 -4.54 13.23
N ASP A 77 5.19 -4.21 13.48
CA ASP A 77 5.64 -2.81 13.52
C ASP A 77 5.48 -2.11 12.18
N ASP A 78 5.70 -2.82 11.07
CA ASP A 78 5.52 -2.25 9.74
C ASP A 78 4.06 -1.87 9.52
N LEU A 79 3.15 -2.74 9.92
CA LEU A 79 1.71 -2.50 9.82
C LEU A 79 1.30 -1.30 10.68
N ARG A 80 1.84 -1.19 11.90
CA ARG A 80 1.57 -0.07 12.79
C ARG A 80 2.04 1.25 12.17
N ARG A 81 3.24 1.28 11.60
CA ARG A 81 3.75 2.47 10.89
C ARG A 81 2.84 2.84 9.72
N PHE A 82 2.37 1.84 8.98
CA PHE A 82 1.45 2.08 7.88
C PHE A 82 0.16 2.72 8.37
N PHE A 83 -0.42 2.20 9.45
CA PHE A 83 -1.63 2.78 10.04
C PHE A 83 -1.40 4.23 10.47
N ASP A 84 -0.27 4.52 11.11
CA ASP A 84 0.06 5.87 11.55
C ASP A 84 0.16 6.85 10.36
N VAL A 85 0.82 6.43 9.30
CA VAL A 85 0.96 7.25 8.08
C VAL A 85 -0.41 7.49 7.45
N MET A 86 -1.22 6.44 7.31
CA MET A 86 -2.54 6.56 6.69
C MET A 86 -3.48 7.42 7.54
N ASP A 87 -3.46 7.25 8.86
CA ASP A 87 -4.28 8.09 9.75
C ASP A 87 -3.88 9.57 9.63
N GLY A 88 -2.59 9.86 9.53
CA GLY A 88 -2.09 11.23 9.36
C GLY A 88 -2.43 11.84 8.01
N ALA A 89 -2.69 11.03 7.01
CA ALA A 89 -2.99 11.47 5.65
C ALA A 89 -4.46 11.26 5.24
N ARG A 90 -5.34 11.02 6.20
CA ARG A 90 -6.74 10.63 5.92
C ARG A 90 -7.52 11.67 5.11
N ASP A 91 -7.11 12.93 5.15
CA ASP A 91 -7.77 14.01 4.41
C ASP A 91 -7.09 14.29 3.07
N GLN A 92 -6.07 13.51 2.72
CA GLN A 92 -5.31 13.66 1.48
C GLN A 92 -5.58 12.48 0.55
N ARG A 93 -5.16 12.63 -0.71
CA ARG A 93 -5.21 11.53 -1.68
C ARG A 93 -3.88 10.78 -1.64
N VAL A 94 -3.95 9.50 -1.31
CA VAL A 94 -2.78 8.66 -1.05
C VAL A 94 -2.67 7.57 -2.11
N PHE A 95 -1.47 7.41 -2.64
CA PHE A 95 -1.12 6.32 -3.55
C PHE A 95 -0.14 5.41 -2.83
N VAL A 96 -0.50 4.13 -2.70
CA VAL A 96 0.32 3.13 -1.97
C VAL A 96 0.80 2.08 -2.95
N HIS A 97 2.09 1.79 -2.93
CA HIS A 97 2.63 0.76 -3.82
C HIS A 97 3.70 -0.11 -3.14
N CYS A 98 3.99 -1.22 -3.78
CA CYS A 98 5.15 -2.06 -3.49
C CYS A 98 5.67 -2.58 -4.84
N ALA A 99 6.12 -3.82 -4.96
CA ALA A 99 6.55 -4.34 -6.27
C ALA A 99 5.36 -4.73 -7.15
N ALA A 100 4.37 -5.45 -6.59
CA ALA A 100 3.25 -6.03 -7.32
C ALA A 100 1.89 -5.87 -6.64
N ASN A 101 1.76 -4.96 -5.70
CA ASN A 101 0.54 -4.74 -4.89
C ASN A 101 0.22 -5.88 -3.91
N TYR A 102 1.06 -6.88 -3.76
CA TYR A 102 0.78 -8.01 -2.86
C TYR A 102 0.81 -7.57 -1.39
N ARG A 103 1.91 -6.94 -0.95
CA ARG A 103 2.05 -6.41 0.40
C ARG A 103 1.02 -5.31 0.68
N VAL A 104 0.83 -4.44 -0.30
CA VAL A 104 -0.12 -3.33 -0.21
C VAL A 104 -1.53 -3.84 -0.02
N SER A 105 -1.97 -4.81 -0.83
CA SER A 105 -3.33 -5.35 -0.75
C SER A 105 -3.66 -5.86 0.64
N SER A 106 -2.70 -6.53 1.26
CA SER A 106 -2.88 -7.11 2.60
C SER A 106 -2.92 -6.03 3.68
N PHE A 107 -2.02 -5.06 3.62
CA PHE A 107 -1.99 -3.94 4.57
C PHE A 107 -3.24 -3.07 4.43
N VAL A 108 -3.66 -2.79 3.19
CA VAL A 108 -4.87 -1.98 2.94
C VAL A 108 -6.12 -2.72 3.40
N ALA A 109 -6.19 -4.05 3.20
CA ALA A 109 -7.33 -4.83 3.70
C ALA A 109 -7.45 -4.71 5.22
N LEU A 110 -6.33 -4.85 5.94
CA LEU A 110 -6.32 -4.73 7.39
C LEU A 110 -6.68 -3.31 7.85
N TYR A 111 -6.19 -2.30 7.14
CA TYR A 111 -6.53 -0.91 7.41
C TYR A 111 -8.03 -0.66 7.18
N GLY A 112 -8.58 -1.19 6.08
CA GLY A 112 -10.00 -1.07 5.78
C GLY A 112 -10.88 -1.74 6.83
N GLU A 113 -10.46 -2.89 7.35
CA GLU A 113 -11.17 -3.55 8.45
C GLU A 113 -11.15 -2.72 9.72
N ALA A 114 -10.05 -2.00 9.99
CA ALA A 114 -9.91 -1.17 11.19
C ALA A 114 -10.56 0.21 11.06
N ARG A 115 -10.60 0.80 9.86
CA ARG A 115 -10.96 2.21 9.66
C ARG A 115 -12.14 2.46 8.72
N PHE A 116 -12.39 1.55 7.74
CA PHE A 116 -13.44 1.76 6.74
C PHE A 116 -14.72 0.95 7.04
N GLY A 117 -14.73 0.21 8.12
CA GLY A 117 -15.87 -0.63 8.45
C GLY A 117 -15.98 -1.91 7.63
N TRP A 118 -14.90 -2.32 6.96
CA TRP A 118 -14.90 -3.58 6.21
C TRP A 118 -14.96 -4.78 7.15
N SER A 119 -15.71 -5.80 6.73
CA SER A 119 -15.64 -7.10 7.37
C SER A 119 -14.36 -7.82 6.95
N PRO A 120 -13.92 -8.86 7.68
CA PRO A 120 -12.82 -9.72 7.21
C PRO A 120 -13.05 -10.30 5.82
N ASP A 121 -14.30 -10.65 5.49
CA ASP A 121 -14.64 -11.16 4.15
C ASP A 121 -14.40 -10.10 3.07
N GLN A 122 -14.73 -8.84 3.35
CA GLN A 122 -14.46 -7.74 2.43
C GLN A 122 -12.96 -7.49 2.26
N GLY A 123 -12.21 -7.60 3.35
CA GLY A 123 -10.75 -7.52 3.30
C GLY A 123 -10.15 -8.63 2.46
N ASP A 124 -10.60 -9.87 2.66
CA ASP A 124 -10.14 -11.02 1.87
C ASP A 124 -10.50 -10.87 0.39
N ALA A 125 -11.69 -10.38 0.08
CA ALA A 125 -12.10 -10.13 -1.29
C ALA A 125 -11.19 -9.10 -1.97
N HIS A 126 -10.82 -8.04 -1.24
CA HIS A 126 -9.89 -7.04 -1.76
C HIS A 126 -8.54 -7.65 -2.10
N ILE A 127 -7.97 -8.45 -1.20
CA ILE A 127 -6.69 -9.11 -1.41
C ILE A 127 -6.74 -10.01 -2.64
N ARG A 128 -7.81 -10.80 -2.77
CA ARG A 128 -7.96 -11.76 -3.86
C ARG A 128 -8.22 -11.13 -5.22
N ARG A 129 -8.55 -9.86 -5.28
CA ARG A 129 -8.56 -9.12 -6.54
C ARG A 129 -7.15 -9.02 -7.15
N ILE A 130 -6.12 -9.20 -6.34
CA ILE A 130 -4.74 -8.96 -6.71
C ILE A 130 -3.92 -10.24 -6.71
N TRP A 131 -4.05 -11.07 -5.67
CA TRP A 131 -3.29 -12.30 -5.55
C TRP A 131 -3.92 -13.26 -4.54
N GLU A 132 -3.49 -14.52 -4.58
CA GLU A 132 -3.81 -15.49 -3.54
C GLU A 132 -2.66 -15.46 -2.52
N PRO A 133 -2.89 -15.01 -1.28
CA PRO A 133 -1.81 -14.90 -0.30
C PRO A 133 -1.15 -16.24 -0.01
N ASN A 134 0.17 -16.23 0.12
CA ASN A 134 0.91 -17.41 0.52
C ASN A 134 0.75 -17.67 2.02
N GLU A 135 1.30 -18.79 2.49
CA GLU A 135 1.15 -19.21 3.89
C GLU A 135 1.68 -18.17 4.88
N THR A 136 2.82 -17.54 4.58
CA THR A 136 3.39 -16.48 5.42
C THR A 136 2.41 -15.33 5.62
N TRP A 137 1.78 -14.88 4.53
CA TRP A 137 0.85 -13.75 4.58
C TRP A 137 -0.51 -14.14 5.16
N VAL A 138 -0.99 -15.35 4.90
CA VAL A 138 -2.21 -15.86 5.56
C VAL A 138 -2.04 -15.81 7.08
N ARG A 139 -0.88 -16.25 7.57
CA ARG A 139 -0.57 -16.26 9.00
C ARG A 139 -0.44 -14.83 9.55
N PHE A 140 0.27 -13.97 8.82
CA PHE A 140 0.43 -12.57 9.22
C PHE A 140 -0.92 -11.86 9.36
N ILE A 141 -1.80 -12.04 8.38
CA ILE A 141 -3.14 -11.43 8.37
C ILE A 141 -3.97 -11.94 9.54
N ALA A 142 -3.97 -13.25 9.78
CA ALA A 142 -4.69 -13.85 10.91
C ALA A 142 -4.19 -13.31 12.24
N ASP A 143 -2.87 -13.19 12.41
CA ASP A 143 -2.27 -12.65 13.63
C ASP A 143 -2.64 -11.17 13.84
N ALA A 144 -2.63 -10.39 12.76
CA ALA A 144 -3.01 -8.98 12.83
C ALA A 144 -4.47 -8.81 13.26
N ARG A 145 -5.36 -9.63 12.71
CA ARG A 145 -6.78 -9.60 13.08
C ARG A 145 -7.00 -9.95 14.55
N ARG A 146 -6.26 -10.94 15.06
CA ARG A 146 -6.34 -11.29 16.48
C ARG A 146 -5.90 -10.16 17.39
N ARG A 147 -4.82 -9.45 17.02
CA ARG A 147 -4.33 -8.30 17.80
C ARG A 147 -5.34 -7.17 17.85
N GLU A 148 -6.01 -6.88 16.72
CA GLU A 148 -7.05 -5.85 16.68
C GLU A 148 -8.23 -6.23 17.58
N THR A 149 -8.68 -7.48 17.53
CA THR A 149 -9.77 -7.97 18.36
C THR A 149 -9.40 -7.92 19.84
N ALA A 150 -8.18 -8.34 20.19
CA ALA A 150 -7.69 -8.35 21.56
C ALA A 150 -7.50 -6.91 22.12
N GLY A 151 -7.17 -5.95 21.24
CA GLY A 151 -6.98 -4.56 21.65
C GLY A 151 -8.26 -3.75 21.73
N ALA A 152 -9.35 -4.32 21.29
CA ALA A 152 -10.65 -3.64 21.37
C ALA A 152 -11.25 -3.75 22.81
#